data_f43d00e8dee28b8f934bf5b03089769e
#
_entry.id   f43d00e8dee28b8f934bf5b03089769e
#
_cell.length_a   1.000
_cell.length_b   1.000
_cell.length_c   1.000
_cell.angle_alpha   90.00
_cell.angle_beta   90.00
_cell.angle_gamma   90.00
#
_symmetry.space_group_name_H-M   'P 1'
#
loop_
_entity.id
_entity.type
_entity.pdbx_description
1 polymer ?
#
loop_
_entity_poly.entity_id
_entity_poly.type
_entity_poly.pdbx_seq_one_letter_code
_entity_poly.pdbx_strand_id
1 'polypeptide(L)'
;MCIIAIKPAHHKMIDETTLETMFNTNPDGAGYMYAYNNRVHINKGFMTLKELLNSLDNLKKKINIEEIPLILHFRISTSGKTDGATCHPFPVTSDLNALRKTHVITNLGMAHNGIICDFEEKKSIYSDTQLFVNKCVSYLYDMNPKFLHDDRTKKLLEPIINGSRLAFLDSHGNIYRYGDWIENDGIYYSNEGYIPWQTRYYHYDDTYYSKYYYGDDYYYYSDEDQELKILEKLEAYEEINNHEDICYIRTMYDIVEESGSTEIYDVMGMFVKVDPVASRAIRIEGVD
;
A
#
# COMPACT_ATOMS: atom_id res chain seq x y z
N MET A 1 1.21 -2.13 -5.29
CA MET A 1 0.78 -1.19 -4.22
C MET A 1 1.15 -1.77 -2.86
N CYS A 2 1.45 -0.93 -1.88
CA CYS A 2 1.69 -1.35 -0.49
C CYS A 2 0.51 -2.18 0.06
N ILE A 3 0.69 -2.83 1.21
CA ILE A 3 -0.43 -3.45 1.92
C ILE A 3 -0.43 -3.03 3.38
N ILE A 4 -1.62 -2.75 3.91
CA ILE A 4 -1.88 -2.55 5.33
C ILE A 4 -2.69 -3.72 5.83
N ALA A 5 -2.30 -4.30 6.98
CA ALA A 5 -3.07 -5.29 7.69
C ALA A 5 -3.41 -4.76 9.09
N ILE A 6 -4.69 -4.80 9.45
CA ILE A 6 -5.21 -4.33 10.74
C ILE A 6 -5.74 -5.52 11.51
N LYS A 7 -5.08 -5.85 12.62
CA LYS A 7 -5.54 -6.81 13.60
C LYS A 7 -6.22 -6.04 14.75
N PRO A 8 -7.53 -6.12 14.93
CA PRO A 8 -8.21 -5.54 16.09
C PRO A 8 -7.74 -6.17 17.41
N ALA A 9 -8.03 -5.53 18.53
CA ALA A 9 -7.86 -6.17 19.83
C ALA A 9 -8.74 -7.43 19.96
N HIS A 10 -8.29 -8.40 20.77
CA HIS A 10 -8.97 -9.67 21.01
C HIS A 10 -9.10 -10.58 19.77
N HIS A 11 -8.20 -10.39 18.78
CA HIS A 11 -8.07 -11.26 17.61
C HIS A 11 -6.71 -11.96 17.61
N LYS A 12 -6.68 -13.16 17.04
CA LYS A 12 -5.44 -13.90 16.84
C LYS A 12 -4.46 -13.09 15.98
N MET A 13 -3.19 -13.29 16.25
CA MET A 13 -2.15 -12.71 15.40
C MET A 13 -2.21 -13.31 14.00
N ILE A 14 -1.93 -12.48 13.00
CA ILE A 14 -1.74 -12.92 11.62
C ILE A 14 -0.62 -13.99 11.60
N ASP A 15 -0.85 -15.09 10.91
CA ASP A 15 0.11 -16.18 10.81
C ASP A 15 1.37 -15.79 10.02
N GLU A 16 2.45 -16.54 10.25
CA GLU A 16 3.75 -16.23 9.66
C GLU A 16 3.73 -16.35 8.13
N THR A 17 3.00 -17.31 7.58
CA THR A 17 2.87 -17.51 6.12
C THR A 17 2.21 -16.30 5.46
N THR A 18 1.17 -15.76 6.07
CA THR A 18 0.50 -14.55 5.60
C THR A 18 1.42 -13.32 5.71
N LEU A 19 2.18 -13.18 6.82
CA LEU A 19 3.19 -12.12 6.97
C LEU A 19 4.29 -12.22 5.90
N GLU A 20 4.77 -13.43 5.63
CA GLU A 20 5.75 -13.71 4.58
C GLU A 20 5.21 -13.35 3.19
N THR A 21 3.97 -13.75 2.88
CA THR A 21 3.30 -13.41 1.62
C THR A 21 3.23 -11.89 1.41
N MET A 22 2.79 -11.14 2.44
CA MET A 22 2.72 -9.69 2.37
C MET A 22 4.09 -9.04 2.21
N PHE A 23 5.12 -9.57 2.89
CA PHE A 23 6.47 -9.03 2.78
C PHE A 23 7.09 -9.33 1.41
N ASN A 24 6.93 -10.54 0.89
CA ASN A 24 7.47 -10.93 -0.42
C ASN A 24 6.80 -10.16 -1.57
N THR A 25 5.51 -9.85 -1.44
CA THR A 25 4.80 -9.01 -2.40
C THR A 25 5.22 -7.53 -2.30
N ASN A 26 5.67 -7.07 -1.13
CA ASN A 26 6.03 -5.67 -0.85
C ASN A 26 7.37 -5.61 -0.08
N PRO A 27 8.52 -5.86 -0.76
CA PRO A 27 9.80 -6.12 -0.09
C PRO A 27 10.60 -4.86 0.28
N ASP A 28 10.11 -3.67 0.00
CA ASP A 28 10.84 -2.39 0.21
C ASP A 28 10.78 -1.90 1.67
N GLY A 29 10.41 -2.80 2.57
CA GLY A 29 10.44 -2.60 4.00
C GLY A 29 9.06 -2.65 4.65
N ALA A 30 9.08 -2.86 5.97
CA ALA A 30 7.87 -3.00 6.77
C ALA A 30 7.93 -2.19 8.06
N GLY A 31 6.78 -2.08 8.70
CA GLY A 31 6.66 -1.54 10.04
C GLY A 31 5.30 -1.87 10.63
N TYR A 32 5.17 -1.61 11.92
CA TYR A 32 3.91 -1.79 12.63
C TYR A 32 3.72 -0.74 13.72
N MET A 33 2.47 -0.55 14.12
CA MET A 33 2.08 0.23 15.30
C MET A 33 1.06 -0.52 16.12
N TYR A 34 1.09 -0.28 17.43
CA TYR A 34 0.15 -0.85 18.40
C TYR A 34 -0.15 0.12 19.52
N ALA A 35 -1.33 0.00 20.14
CA ALA A 35 -1.68 0.79 21.29
C ALA A 35 -1.43 -0.03 22.57
N TYR A 36 -0.67 0.55 23.49
CA TYR A 36 -0.37 -0.03 24.79
C TYR A 36 -0.07 1.06 25.82
N ASN A 37 -0.57 0.91 27.04
CA ASN A 37 -0.41 1.89 28.14
C ASN A 37 -0.78 3.32 27.74
N ASN A 38 -1.93 3.49 27.08
CA ASN A 38 -2.46 4.79 26.61
C ASN A 38 -1.48 5.54 25.66
N ARG A 39 -0.68 4.81 24.89
CA ARG A 39 0.21 5.35 23.89
C ARG A 39 0.22 4.46 22.64
N VAL A 40 0.48 5.07 21.51
CA VAL A 40 0.78 4.36 20.27
C VAL A 40 2.29 4.21 20.14
N HIS A 41 2.72 2.97 20.01
CA HIS A 41 4.11 2.59 19.77
C HIS A 41 4.28 2.26 18.29
N ILE A 42 5.19 2.93 17.63
CA ILE A 42 5.54 2.72 16.21
C ILE A 42 6.93 2.12 16.14
N ASN A 43 7.05 1.01 15.41
CA ASN A 43 8.31 0.36 15.05
C ASN A 43 8.29 0.12 13.54
N LYS A 44 9.27 0.64 12.81
CA LYS A 44 9.31 0.56 11.36
C LYS A 44 10.75 0.52 10.84
N GLY A 45 10.88 0.35 9.52
CA GLY A 45 12.19 0.28 8.87
C GLY A 45 12.79 -1.11 8.89
N PHE A 46 11.95 -2.15 9.00
CA PHE A 46 12.38 -3.53 8.84
C PHE A 46 12.57 -3.81 7.35
N MET A 47 13.82 -3.84 6.91
CA MET A 47 14.18 -4.03 5.51
C MET A 47 14.24 -5.52 5.11
N THR A 48 14.09 -6.42 6.08
CA THR A 48 13.99 -7.86 5.87
C THR A 48 12.85 -8.46 6.69
N LEU A 49 12.23 -9.54 6.17
CA LEU A 49 11.22 -10.30 6.89
C LEU A 49 11.73 -10.77 8.25
N LYS A 50 12.98 -11.23 8.32
CA LYS A 50 13.60 -11.70 9.55
C LYS A 50 13.66 -10.63 10.64
N GLU A 51 13.96 -9.38 10.29
CA GLU A 51 13.96 -8.26 11.24
C GLU A 51 12.55 -8.01 11.77
N LEU A 52 11.54 -8.01 10.91
CA LEU A 52 10.14 -7.85 11.30
C LEU A 52 9.69 -8.96 12.25
N LEU A 53 9.89 -10.24 11.88
CA LEU A 53 9.50 -11.38 12.70
C LEU A 53 10.19 -11.37 14.05
N ASN A 54 11.50 -11.13 14.11
CA ASN A 54 12.24 -10.98 15.37
C ASN A 54 11.68 -9.87 16.26
N SER A 55 11.28 -8.76 15.66
CA SER A 55 10.68 -7.62 16.38
C SER A 55 9.30 -7.99 16.96
N LEU A 56 8.46 -8.67 16.18
CA LEU A 56 7.15 -9.14 16.61
C LEU A 56 7.26 -10.22 17.71
N ASP A 57 8.22 -11.13 17.62
CA ASP A 57 8.48 -12.13 18.66
C ASP A 57 8.97 -11.50 19.96
N ASN A 58 9.80 -10.47 19.88
CA ASN A 58 10.19 -9.72 21.05
C ASN A 58 9.02 -8.95 21.67
N LEU A 59 8.07 -8.48 20.86
CA LEU A 59 6.84 -7.86 21.34
C LEU A 59 5.95 -8.90 22.03
N LYS A 60 5.73 -10.09 21.43
CA LYS A 60 4.95 -11.20 22.01
C LYS A 60 5.47 -11.64 23.38
N LYS A 61 6.80 -11.58 23.60
CA LYS A 61 7.41 -11.91 24.91
C LYS A 61 7.11 -10.89 26.00
N LYS A 62 6.76 -9.64 25.64
CA LYS A 62 6.57 -8.53 26.58
C LYS A 62 5.10 -8.29 26.90
N ILE A 63 4.22 -8.49 25.93
CA ILE A 63 2.79 -8.21 26.03
C ILE A 63 1.98 -9.31 25.32
N ASN A 64 0.74 -9.51 25.76
CA ASN A 64 -0.19 -10.34 25.00
C ASN A 64 -0.65 -9.59 23.76
N ILE A 65 -0.06 -9.97 22.61
CA ILE A 65 -0.29 -9.26 21.34
C ILE A 65 -1.74 -9.45 20.83
N GLU A 66 -2.45 -10.51 21.28
CA GLU A 66 -3.84 -10.74 20.90
C GLU A 66 -4.78 -9.72 21.55
N GLU A 67 -4.47 -9.29 22.77
CA GLU A 67 -5.31 -8.33 23.53
C GLU A 67 -5.23 -6.89 23.00
N ILE A 68 -4.27 -6.56 22.19
CA ILE A 68 -4.03 -5.20 21.71
C ILE A 68 -4.33 -5.04 20.22
N PRO A 69 -4.75 -3.87 19.74
CA PRO A 69 -4.83 -3.60 18.31
C PRO A 69 -3.41 -3.45 17.72
N LEU A 70 -3.22 -3.99 16.51
CA LEU A 70 -1.97 -3.93 15.77
C LEU A 70 -2.24 -3.57 14.32
N ILE A 71 -1.51 -2.60 13.78
CA ILE A 71 -1.55 -2.24 12.36
C ILE A 71 -0.16 -2.46 11.78
N LEU A 72 -0.07 -3.33 10.77
CA LEU A 72 1.15 -3.61 10.01
C LEU A 72 1.07 -2.94 8.65
N HIS A 73 2.23 -2.57 8.12
CA HIS A 73 2.36 -2.05 6.77
C HIS A 73 3.58 -2.68 6.09
N PHE A 74 3.38 -3.10 4.84
CA PHE A 74 4.43 -3.63 3.96
C PHE A 74 4.52 -2.74 2.73
N ARG A 75 5.71 -2.26 2.45
CA ARG A 75 5.95 -1.20 1.47
C ARG A 75 6.44 -1.76 0.16
N ILE A 76 5.86 -1.24 -0.93
CA ILE A 76 6.51 -1.18 -2.23
C ILE A 76 6.71 0.29 -2.59
N SER A 77 7.92 0.65 -3.00
CA SER A 77 8.32 2.05 -3.20
C SER A 77 7.85 2.55 -4.56
N THR A 78 6.96 3.52 -4.55
CA THR A 78 6.52 4.25 -5.76
C THR A 78 7.08 5.67 -5.79
N SER A 79 7.39 6.24 -4.62
CA SER A 79 7.93 7.59 -4.48
C SER A 79 8.91 7.67 -3.31
N GLY A 80 9.79 8.67 -3.34
CA GLY A 80 10.77 8.94 -2.31
C GLY A 80 11.95 7.95 -2.29
N LYS A 81 12.75 8.04 -1.24
CA LYS A 81 13.91 7.17 -1.03
C LYS A 81 13.48 5.84 -0.42
N THR A 82 14.04 4.73 -0.92
CA THR A 82 13.85 3.41 -0.31
C THR A 82 14.80 3.27 0.88
N ASP A 83 14.33 3.67 2.06
CA ASP A 83 15.06 3.50 3.33
C ASP A 83 14.06 3.24 4.48
N GLY A 84 14.58 2.78 5.63
CA GLY A 84 13.76 2.49 6.80
C GLY A 84 12.99 3.70 7.35
N ALA A 85 13.45 4.92 7.08
CA ALA A 85 12.81 6.15 7.54
C ALA A 85 11.51 6.47 6.79
N THR A 86 11.38 5.97 5.54
CA THR A 86 10.19 6.14 4.70
C THR A 86 9.18 4.99 4.81
N CYS A 87 9.51 3.92 5.57
CA CYS A 87 8.53 2.89 5.92
C CYS A 87 7.41 3.47 6.78
N HIS A 88 6.20 2.98 6.59
CA HIS A 88 5.06 3.24 7.48
C HIS A 88 5.08 2.30 8.71
N PRO A 89 4.31 2.63 9.77
CA PRO A 89 3.46 3.80 9.99
C PRO A 89 4.22 5.05 10.36
N PHE A 90 3.52 6.22 10.37
CA PHE A 90 4.07 7.50 10.83
C PHE A 90 3.32 8.02 12.06
N PRO A 91 4.01 8.72 13.00
CA PRO A 91 3.33 9.50 14.03
C PRO A 91 2.60 10.68 13.38
N VAL A 92 1.42 11.03 13.87
CA VAL A 92 0.75 12.26 13.45
C VAL A 92 1.41 13.44 14.15
N THR A 93 2.22 14.20 13.41
CA THR A 93 3.03 15.31 13.92
C THR A 93 3.47 16.24 12.80
N SER A 94 3.68 17.52 13.12
CA SER A 94 4.32 18.51 12.25
C SER A 94 5.86 18.46 12.31
N ASP A 95 6.46 17.62 13.17
CA ASP A 95 7.92 17.44 13.24
C ASP A 95 8.41 16.46 12.17
N LEU A 96 9.00 16.97 11.10
CA LEU A 96 9.57 16.17 10.01
C LEU A 96 10.66 15.20 10.46
N ASN A 97 11.45 15.55 11.51
CA ASN A 97 12.47 14.65 12.04
C ASN A 97 11.83 13.45 12.76
N ALA A 98 10.72 13.66 13.47
CA ALA A 98 9.98 12.58 14.11
C ALA A 98 9.39 11.59 13.09
N LEU A 99 8.95 12.07 11.91
CA LEU A 99 8.44 11.24 10.82
C LEU A 99 9.49 10.26 10.26
N ARG A 100 10.78 10.59 10.39
CA ARG A 100 11.88 9.72 9.91
C ARG A 100 12.41 8.73 10.95
N LYS A 101 12.03 8.85 12.21
CA LYS A 101 12.46 7.91 13.26
C LYS A 101 11.83 6.52 13.02
N THR A 102 12.61 5.49 13.27
CA THR A 102 12.16 4.08 13.14
C THR A 102 11.49 3.55 14.40
N HIS A 103 11.66 4.23 15.53
CA HIS A 103 10.96 3.95 16.77
C HIS A 103 10.39 5.26 17.35
N VAL A 104 9.07 5.31 17.56
CA VAL A 104 8.37 6.49 18.06
C VAL A 104 7.25 6.09 19.01
N ILE A 105 7.04 6.88 20.06
CA ILE A 105 5.86 6.78 20.92
C ILE A 105 5.05 8.07 20.73
N THR A 106 3.77 7.94 20.41
CA THR A 106 2.88 9.06 20.07
C THR A 106 1.47 8.85 20.65
N ASN A 107 0.57 9.79 20.46
CA ASN A 107 -0.84 9.65 20.78
C ASN A 107 -1.67 9.16 19.59
N LEU A 108 -1.20 9.40 18.38
CA LEU A 108 -1.89 9.04 17.15
C LEU A 108 -0.87 8.62 16.09
N GLY A 109 -1.09 7.45 15.49
CA GLY A 109 -0.31 6.95 14.37
C GLY A 109 -1.17 6.78 13.12
N MET A 110 -0.53 6.81 11.94
CA MET A 110 -1.18 6.66 10.64
C MET A 110 -0.36 5.77 9.71
N ALA A 111 -1.05 4.87 8.99
CA ALA A 111 -0.52 4.14 7.84
C ALA A 111 -1.34 4.49 6.59
N HIS A 112 -0.69 4.49 5.42
CA HIS A 112 -1.29 4.81 4.13
C HIS A 112 -0.90 3.76 3.09
N ASN A 113 -1.86 3.39 2.26
CA ASN A 113 -1.65 2.60 1.05
C ASN A 113 -2.30 3.30 -0.14
N GLY A 114 -1.50 3.77 -1.06
CA GLY A 114 -1.87 4.53 -2.24
C GLY A 114 -0.85 5.60 -2.58
N ILE A 115 -1.27 6.62 -3.33
CA ILE A 115 -0.48 7.79 -3.71
C ILE A 115 -1.33 9.03 -3.42
N ILE A 116 -0.74 10.04 -2.78
CA ILE A 116 -1.38 11.33 -2.52
C ILE A 116 -0.66 12.40 -3.36
N CYS A 117 -1.06 12.51 -4.63
CA CYS A 117 -0.37 13.33 -5.64
C CYS A 117 -0.15 14.79 -5.22
N ASP A 118 -1.11 15.40 -4.53
CA ASP A 118 -1.02 16.80 -4.07
C ASP A 118 0.11 17.06 -3.07
N PHE A 119 0.67 15.99 -2.49
CA PHE A 119 1.75 16.06 -1.50
C PHE A 119 3.06 15.47 -2.01
N GLU A 120 3.14 15.11 -3.29
CA GLU A 120 4.39 14.64 -3.89
C GLU A 120 5.31 15.85 -4.22
N GLU A 121 6.52 15.85 -3.68
CA GLU A 121 7.55 16.86 -3.96
C GLU A 121 8.72 16.24 -4.72
N LYS A 122 8.98 16.69 -5.95
CA LYS A 122 10.13 16.25 -6.74
C LYS A 122 11.43 16.48 -5.97
N LYS A 123 12.28 15.45 -5.89
CA LYS A 123 13.57 15.47 -5.17
C LYS A 123 13.48 15.60 -3.65
N SER A 124 12.31 15.44 -3.03
CA SER A 124 12.17 15.37 -1.58
C SER A 124 12.77 14.08 -1.01
N ILE A 125 13.35 14.16 0.19
CA ILE A 125 13.73 12.98 0.99
C ILE A 125 12.54 12.39 1.74
N TYR A 126 11.40 13.09 1.73
CA TYR A 126 10.15 12.70 2.36
C TYR A 126 9.21 12.11 1.30
N SER A 127 8.44 11.10 1.69
CA SER A 127 7.37 10.59 0.85
C SER A 127 6.17 11.53 0.85
N ASP A 128 5.29 11.39 -0.14
CA ASP A 128 3.98 12.04 -0.22
C ASP A 128 3.21 11.92 1.10
N THR A 129 3.18 10.72 1.67
CA THR A 129 2.53 10.44 2.96
C THR A 129 3.15 11.21 4.12
N GLN A 130 4.48 11.30 4.20
CA GLN A 130 5.14 12.09 5.25
C GLN A 130 4.77 13.57 5.14
N LEU A 131 4.72 14.09 3.92
CA LEU A 131 4.31 15.48 3.67
C LEU A 131 2.82 15.70 3.94
N PHE A 132 1.96 14.74 3.59
CA PHE A 132 0.54 14.78 3.93
C PHE A 132 0.32 14.79 5.44
N VAL A 133 1.01 13.93 6.20
CA VAL A 133 0.96 13.97 7.67
C VAL A 133 1.40 15.33 8.19
N ASN A 134 2.54 15.82 7.72
CA ASN A 134 3.12 17.08 8.17
C ASN A 134 2.25 18.30 7.84
N LYS A 135 1.74 18.39 6.60
CA LYS A 135 1.09 19.60 6.07
C LYS A 135 -0.44 19.60 6.19
N CYS A 136 -1.06 18.42 6.47
CA CYS A 136 -2.51 18.31 6.53
C CYS A 136 -2.97 17.65 7.85
N VAL A 137 -2.63 16.36 8.06
CA VAL A 137 -3.20 15.57 9.16
C VAL A 137 -2.80 16.14 10.54
N SER A 138 -1.55 16.58 10.70
CA SER A 138 -1.08 17.18 11.95
C SER A 138 -1.86 18.46 12.30
N TYR A 139 -2.16 19.30 11.33
CA TYR A 139 -2.96 20.51 11.54
C TYR A 139 -4.41 20.18 11.96
N LEU A 140 -5.03 19.17 11.32
CA LEU A 140 -6.36 18.73 11.73
C LEU A 140 -6.35 18.22 13.17
N TYR A 141 -5.30 17.48 13.55
CA TYR A 141 -5.12 16.95 14.89
C TYR A 141 -4.89 18.07 15.92
N ASP A 142 -4.05 19.06 15.60
CA ASP A 142 -3.78 20.21 16.47
C ASP A 142 -5.03 21.07 16.69
N MET A 143 -5.85 21.26 15.64
CA MET A 143 -7.10 22.01 15.73
C MET A 143 -8.18 21.25 16.52
N ASN A 144 -8.26 19.94 16.35
CA ASN A 144 -9.23 19.08 17.04
C ASN A 144 -8.65 17.67 17.23
N PRO A 145 -8.12 17.31 18.40
CA PRO A 145 -7.59 15.96 18.66
C PRO A 145 -8.62 14.82 18.45
N LYS A 146 -9.91 15.15 18.39
CA LYS A 146 -11.00 14.20 18.11
C LYS A 146 -11.49 14.26 16.66
N PHE A 147 -10.73 14.85 15.74
CA PHE A 147 -11.15 15.06 14.35
C PHE A 147 -11.57 13.77 13.65
N LEU A 148 -11.00 12.62 14.01
CA LEU A 148 -11.34 11.30 13.44
C LEU A 148 -12.74 10.78 13.89
N HIS A 149 -13.37 11.38 14.92
CA HIS A 149 -14.73 11.08 15.34
C HIS A 149 -15.79 11.92 14.60
N ASP A 150 -15.36 12.91 13.79
CA ASP A 150 -16.26 13.80 13.06
C ASP A 150 -16.44 13.30 11.62
N ASP A 151 -17.66 12.93 11.23
CA ASP A 151 -17.99 12.47 9.87
C ASP A 151 -17.64 13.51 8.79
N ARG A 152 -17.58 14.80 9.14
CA ARG A 152 -17.13 15.86 8.22
C ARG A 152 -15.67 15.70 7.87
N THR A 153 -14.86 15.22 8.80
CA THR A 153 -13.45 14.90 8.53
C THR A 153 -13.31 13.81 7.49
N LYS A 154 -14.16 12.78 7.55
CA LYS A 154 -14.19 11.71 6.55
C LYS A 154 -14.47 12.30 5.16
N LYS A 155 -15.53 13.09 5.04
CA LYS A 155 -15.91 13.77 3.78
C LYS A 155 -14.83 14.74 3.26
N LEU A 156 -14.01 15.30 4.15
CA LEU A 156 -12.89 16.17 3.78
C LEU A 156 -11.69 15.36 3.26
N LEU A 157 -11.37 14.24 3.91
CA LEU A 157 -10.18 13.44 3.58
C LEU A 157 -10.39 12.53 2.36
N GLU A 158 -11.59 12.00 2.15
CA GLU A 158 -11.88 11.08 1.04
C GLU A 158 -11.48 11.63 -0.35
N PRO A 159 -11.80 12.87 -0.73
CA PRO A 159 -11.35 13.41 -2.00
C PRO A 159 -9.82 13.58 -2.10
N ILE A 160 -9.16 13.90 -0.98
CA ILE A 160 -7.71 14.11 -0.95
C ILE A 160 -6.96 12.79 -1.15
N ILE A 161 -7.46 11.71 -0.53
CA ILE A 161 -6.81 10.41 -0.61
C ILE A 161 -7.12 9.66 -1.91
N ASN A 162 -8.10 10.13 -2.69
CA ASN A 162 -8.44 9.65 -4.04
C ASN A 162 -8.40 8.12 -4.19
N GLY A 163 -9.24 7.41 -3.41
CA GLY A 163 -9.31 5.94 -3.43
C GLY A 163 -8.17 5.21 -2.68
N SER A 164 -7.19 5.93 -2.12
CA SER A 164 -6.19 5.35 -1.23
C SER A 164 -6.84 4.84 0.08
N ARG A 165 -6.08 4.10 0.89
CA ARG A 165 -6.52 3.61 2.20
C ARG A 165 -5.68 4.24 3.29
N LEU A 166 -6.36 4.80 4.31
CA LEU A 166 -5.72 5.27 5.53
C LEU A 166 -6.18 4.44 6.72
N ALA A 167 -5.25 4.12 7.59
CA ALA A 167 -5.52 3.50 8.88
C ALA A 167 -4.89 4.36 9.98
N PHE A 168 -5.71 4.78 10.95
CA PHE A 168 -5.24 5.47 12.14
C PHE A 168 -5.42 4.58 13.37
N LEU A 169 -4.52 4.73 14.32
CA LEU A 169 -4.58 4.12 15.65
C LEU A 169 -4.33 5.21 16.68
N ASP A 170 -5.27 5.38 17.60
CA ASP A 170 -5.11 6.30 18.71
C ASP A 170 -4.57 5.62 19.98
N SER A 171 -4.20 6.40 20.97
CA SER A 171 -3.63 5.94 22.23
C SER A 171 -4.61 5.12 23.10
N HIS A 172 -5.90 5.15 22.81
CA HIS A 172 -6.94 4.36 23.48
C HIS A 172 -7.19 3.02 22.77
N GLY A 173 -6.52 2.77 21.63
CA GLY A 173 -6.69 1.55 20.84
C GLY A 173 -7.83 1.61 19.83
N ASN A 174 -8.43 2.79 19.61
CA ASN A 174 -9.42 2.95 18.56
C ASN A 174 -8.75 2.98 17.19
N ILE A 175 -9.34 2.26 16.24
CA ILE A 175 -8.91 2.17 14.86
C ILE A 175 -9.89 2.93 13.98
N TYR A 176 -9.37 3.82 13.11
CA TYR A 176 -10.16 4.56 12.14
C TYR A 176 -9.67 4.21 10.75
N ARG A 177 -10.60 3.88 9.84
CA ARG A 177 -10.31 3.42 8.48
C ARG A 177 -10.99 4.32 7.46
N TYR A 178 -10.27 4.67 6.41
CA TYR A 178 -10.75 5.43 5.26
C TYR A 178 -10.44 4.65 3.99
N GLY A 179 -11.32 4.74 3.00
CA GLY A 179 -11.29 3.93 1.79
C GLY A 179 -11.87 2.53 2.03
N ASP A 180 -11.73 1.65 1.03
CA ASP A 180 -12.30 0.30 1.05
C ASP A 180 -11.35 -0.70 1.68
N TRP A 181 -11.91 -1.64 2.43
CA TRP A 181 -11.14 -2.64 3.17
C TRP A 181 -11.73 -4.03 2.98
N ILE A 182 -10.87 -5.01 2.81
CA ILE A 182 -11.22 -6.43 2.75
C ILE A 182 -11.15 -6.98 4.18
N GLU A 183 -12.23 -7.63 4.63
CA GLU A 183 -12.25 -8.34 5.90
C GLU A 183 -12.09 -9.84 5.66
N ASN A 184 -11.11 -10.43 6.33
CA ASN A 184 -10.92 -11.87 6.34
C ASN A 184 -10.53 -12.33 7.75
N ASP A 185 -11.32 -13.24 8.32
CA ASP A 185 -11.14 -13.78 9.68
C ASP A 185 -10.98 -12.68 10.77
N GLY A 186 -11.72 -11.56 10.62
CA GLY A 186 -11.68 -10.43 11.54
C GLY A 186 -10.45 -9.54 11.43
N ILE A 187 -9.58 -9.80 10.46
CA ILE A 187 -8.45 -8.95 10.06
C ILE A 187 -8.87 -8.11 8.85
N TYR A 188 -8.47 -6.84 8.81
CA TYR A 188 -8.77 -5.96 7.68
C TYR A 188 -7.51 -5.71 6.86
N TYR A 189 -7.63 -5.88 5.54
CA TYR A 189 -6.55 -5.70 4.58
C TYR A 189 -6.88 -4.58 3.59
N SER A 190 -5.90 -3.79 3.22
CA SER A 190 -6.09 -2.69 2.26
C SER A 190 -6.16 -3.16 0.81
N ASN A 191 -5.75 -4.38 0.51
CA ASN A 191 -5.88 -5.07 -0.77
C ASN A 191 -5.61 -6.58 -0.58
N GLU A 192 -5.67 -7.37 -1.67
CA GLU A 192 -5.48 -8.82 -1.67
C GLU A 192 -4.02 -9.29 -1.55
N GLY A 193 -3.05 -8.39 -1.31
CA GLY A 193 -1.64 -8.72 -1.18
C GLY A 193 -1.29 -9.73 -0.07
N TYR A 194 -2.24 -10.04 0.81
CA TYR A 194 -2.11 -11.06 1.85
C TYR A 194 -2.38 -12.49 1.35
N ILE A 195 -3.01 -12.64 0.19
CA ILE A 195 -3.32 -13.94 -0.43
C ILE A 195 -2.11 -14.37 -1.27
N PRO A 196 -1.62 -15.61 -1.14
CA PRO A 196 -0.59 -16.12 -2.04
C PRO A 196 -1.03 -16.04 -3.49
N TRP A 197 -0.12 -15.60 -4.38
CA TRP A 197 -0.36 -15.43 -5.80
C TRP A 197 -1.04 -16.65 -6.47
N GLN A 198 -0.63 -17.87 -6.12
CA GLN A 198 -1.19 -19.10 -6.68
C GLN A 198 -2.68 -19.30 -6.35
N THR A 199 -3.17 -18.75 -5.24
CA THR A 199 -4.57 -18.85 -4.82
C THR A 199 -5.44 -17.73 -5.35
N ARG A 200 -4.86 -16.61 -5.77
CA ARG A 200 -5.61 -15.47 -6.35
C ARG A 200 -6.30 -15.85 -7.66
N TYR A 201 -5.69 -16.71 -8.48
CA TYR A 201 -6.25 -17.14 -9.76
C TYR A 201 -7.54 -17.97 -9.65
N TYR A 202 -7.85 -18.58 -8.51
CA TYR A 202 -9.03 -19.44 -8.35
C TYR A 202 -10.27 -18.71 -7.82
N HIS A 203 -10.17 -17.43 -7.44
CA HIS A 203 -11.27 -16.63 -6.90
C HIS A 203 -11.70 -15.46 -7.79
N TYR A 204 -11.24 -15.41 -9.03
CA TYR A 204 -11.64 -14.37 -9.96
C TYR A 204 -13.07 -14.66 -10.46
N ASP A 205 -14.04 -14.04 -9.80
CA ASP A 205 -15.34 -13.74 -10.39
C ASP A 205 -15.15 -12.49 -11.27
N ASP A 206 -15.33 -12.64 -12.61
CA ASP A 206 -15.13 -11.60 -13.63
C ASP A 206 -15.87 -10.28 -13.32
N THR A 207 -16.89 -10.33 -12.46
CA THR A 207 -17.69 -9.16 -12.05
C THR A 207 -16.95 -8.20 -11.10
N TYR A 208 -15.92 -8.64 -10.37
CA TYR A 208 -15.25 -7.81 -9.39
C TYR A 208 -14.26 -6.81 -10.02
N TYR A 209 -13.55 -7.22 -11.08
CA TYR A 209 -12.56 -6.37 -11.77
C TYR A 209 -13.22 -5.24 -12.56
N SER A 210 -14.36 -5.50 -13.20
CA SER A 210 -15.06 -4.51 -14.01
C SER A 210 -15.58 -3.33 -13.17
N LYS A 211 -16.03 -3.59 -11.94
CA LYS A 211 -16.66 -2.59 -11.08
C LYS A 211 -15.67 -1.58 -10.46
N TYR A 212 -14.42 -2.00 -10.17
CA TYR A 212 -13.45 -1.16 -9.45
C TYR A 212 -12.49 -0.37 -10.35
N TYR A 213 -12.27 -0.84 -11.59
CA TYR A 213 -11.30 -0.21 -12.48
C TYR A 213 -11.92 0.56 -13.66
N TYR A 214 -13.17 0.25 -14.04
CA TYR A 214 -13.77 0.80 -15.26
C TYR A 214 -15.11 1.52 -15.06
N GLY A 215 -15.69 1.57 -13.87
CA GLY A 215 -17.01 2.16 -13.63
C GLY A 215 -18.17 1.35 -14.22
N ASP A 216 -19.40 1.87 -14.08
CA ASP A 216 -20.65 1.18 -14.51
C ASP A 216 -20.86 1.13 -16.05
N ASP A 217 -19.91 1.66 -16.86
CA ASP A 217 -20.02 1.78 -18.33
C ASP A 217 -19.23 0.70 -19.10
N TYR A 218 -19.03 -0.49 -18.52
CA TYR A 218 -18.29 -1.56 -19.17
C TYR A 218 -19.11 -2.21 -20.30
N TYR A 219 -18.80 -1.87 -21.56
CA TYR A 219 -19.22 -2.63 -22.73
C TYR A 219 -18.28 -3.83 -22.93
N TYR A 220 -18.86 -5.02 -23.04
CA TYR A 220 -18.16 -6.26 -23.40
C TYR A 220 -17.63 -6.13 -24.84
N TYR A 221 -16.33 -5.93 -25.00
CA TYR A 221 -15.65 -5.97 -26.30
C TYR A 221 -15.12 -7.39 -26.55
N SER A 222 -15.04 -7.81 -27.83
CA SER A 222 -14.35 -9.03 -28.21
C SER A 222 -12.86 -8.96 -27.84
N ASP A 223 -12.20 -10.11 -27.67
CA ASP A 223 -10.77 -10.17 -27.33
C ASP A 223 -9.90 -9.34 -28.29
N GLU A 224 -10.25 -9.37 -29.62
CA GLU A 224 -9.59 -8.56 -30.65
C GLU A 224 -9.73 -7.04 -30.44
N ASP A 225 -10.89 -6.56 -29.95
CA ASP A 225 -11.11 -5.14 -29.68
C ASP A 225 -10.35 -4.67 -28.44
N GLN A 226 -10.08 -5.58 -27.49
CA GLN A 226 -9.26 -5.28 -26.31
C GLN A 226 -7.78 -5.20 -26.65
N GLU A 227 -7.26 -6.13 -27.46
CA GLU A 227 -5.90 -6.10 -27.97
C GLU A 227 -5.60 -4.80 -28.74
N LEU A 228 -6.51 -4.40 -29.64
CA LEU A 228 -6.34 -3.17 -30.43
C LEU A 228 -6.28 -1.92 -29.54
N LYS A 229 -7.13 -1.82 -28.51
CA LYS A 229 -7.12 -0.70 -27.58
C LYS A 229 -5.90 -0.65 -26.68
N ILE A 230 -5.37 -1.82 -26.30
CA ILE A 230 -4.12 -1.90 -25.53
C ILE A 230 -2.95 -1.47 -26.41
N LEU A 231 -2.90 -1.93 -27.65
CA LEU A 231 -1.90 -1.52 -28.64
C LEU A 231 -1.95 0.00 -28.92
N GLU A 232 -3.13 0.57 -29.17
CA GLU A 232 -3.32 2.01 -29.35
C GLU A 232 -2.88 2.81 -28.13
N LYS A 233 -3.17 2.33 -26.93
CA LYS A 233 -2.70 2.97 -25.70
C LYS A 233 -1.18 2.89 -25.54
N LEU A 234 -0.56 1.76 -25.88
CA LEU A 234 0.89 1.58 -25.79
C LEU A 234 1.62 2.39 -26.86
N GLU A 235 1.10 2.49 -28.09
CA GLU A 235 1.64 3.38 -29.13
C GLU A 235 1.51 4.86 -28.72
N ALA A 236 0.42 5.26 -28.07
CA ALA A 236 0.25 6.60 -27.50
C ALA A 236 1.24 6.88 -26.35
N TYR A 237 1.71 5.84 -25.64
CA TYR A 237 2.68 5.98 -24.55
C TYR A 237 4.13 6.24 -25.02
N GLU A 238 4.50 5.90 -26.23
CA GLU A 238 5.81 6.30 -26.79
C GLU A 238 5.96 7.84 -26.87
N GLU A 239 4.86 8.58 -26.93
CA GLU A 239 4.86 10.05 -27.01
C GLU A 239 4.61 10.78 -25.66
N ILE A 240 4.20 10.09 -24.60
CA ILE A 240 3.78 10.74 -23.33
C ILE A 240 4.84 10.49 -22.25
N ASN A 241 5.64 11.53 -21.97
CA ASN A 241 6.53 11.63 -20.80
C ASN A 241 5.78 11.91 -19.50
N ASN A 242 4.64 11.27 -19.21
CA ASN A 242 3.83 11.58 -18.04
C ASN A 242 4.02 10.56 -16.94
N HIS A 243 4.40 10.99 -15.75
CA HIS A 243 4.77 10.16 -14.60
C HIS A 243 3.59 9.31 -14.07
N GLU A 244 2.35 9.78 -14.24
CA GLU A 244 1.13 9.08 -13.81
C GLU A 244 0.92 7.78 -14.57
N ASP A 245 1.22 7.79 -15.85
CA ASP A 245 1.06 6.65 -16.74
C ASP A 245 2.07 5.54 -16.47
N ILE A 246 3.31 5.89 -16.07
CA ILE A 246 4.34 4.92 -15.66
C ILE A 246 3.95 4.19 -14.38
N CYS A 247 3.29 4.86 -13.43
CA CYS A 247 2.79 4.23 -12.22
C CYS A 247 1.66 3.24 -12.52
N TYR A 248 0.79 3.55 -13.45
CA TYR A 248 -0.32 2.68 -13.88
C TYR A 248 0.20 1.39 -14.55
N ILE A 249 1.15 1.51 -15.46
CA ILE A 249 1.79 0.37 -16.13
C ILE A 249 2.49 -0.56 -15.12
N ARG A 250 3.22 0.00 -14.13
CA ARG A 250 3.89 -0.79 -13.09
C ARG A 250 2.95 -1.60 -12.21
N THR A 251 1.71 -1.17 -12.03
CA THR A 251 0.71 -1.91 -11.24
C THR A 251 0.04 -3.04 -12.02
N MET A 252 0.16 -3.06 -13.35
CA MET A 252 -0.50 -4.06 -14.21
C MET A 252 0.41 -5.23 -14.62
N TYR A 253 1.72 -5.18 -14.34
CA TYR A 253 2.67 -6.18 -14.81
C TYR A 253 3.45 -6.85 -13.68
N ASP A 254 3.44 -8.19 -13.63
CA ASP A 254 4.38 -8.97 -12.84
C ASP A 254 5.64 -9.24 -13.69
N ILE A 255 6.80 -8.86 -13.17
CA ILE A 255 8.08 -9.10 -13.81
C ILE A 255 8.55 -10.50 -13.39
N VAL A 256 8.66 -11.40 -14.35
CA VAL A 256 9.25 -12.73 -14.14
C VAL A 256 10.65 -12.71 -14.73
N GLU A 257 11.68 -12.74 -13.89
CA GLU A 257 13.05 -12.96 -14.33
C GLU A 257 13.29 -14.47 -14.52
N GLU A 258 13.25 -14.96 -15.75
CA GLU A 258 13.79 -16.26 -16.10
C GLU A 258 14.94 -16.11 -17.12
N SER A 259 16.13 -16.60 -16.74
CA SER A 259 17.28 -16.89 -17.63
C SER A 259 17.72 -15.77 -18.58
N GLY A 260 17.81 -14.52 -18.13
CA GLY A 260 18.47 -13.43 -18.88
C GLY A 260 17.62 -12.76 -19.94
N SER A 261 16.34 -13.11 -20.06
CA SER A 261 15.34 -12.35 -20.83
C SER A 261 14.25 -11.89 -19.86
N THR A 262 13.90 -10.63 -19.89
CA THR A 262 12.80 -10.10 -19.08
C THR A 262 11.51 -10.30 -19.86
N GLU A 263 10.80 -11.37 -19.56
CA GLU A 263 9.47 -11.65 -20.09
C GLU A 263 8.44 -11.20 -19.07
N ILE A 264 7.52 -10.35 -19.50
CA ILE A 264 6.45 -9.84 -18.66
C ILE A 264 5.14 -10.39 -19.21
N TYR A 265 4.36 -10.98 -18.33
CA TYR A 265 2.98 -11.33 -18.60
C TYR A 265 2.10 -10.29 -17.94
N ASP A 266 1.17 -9.71 -18.70
CA ASP A 266 0.16 -8.87 -18.09
C ASP A 266 -0.87 -9.72 -17.31
N VAL A 267 -1.78 -9.04 -16.61
CA VAL A 267 -2.83 -9.71 -15.84
C VAL A 267 -3.80 -10.53 -16.69
N MET A 268 -3.71 -10.40 -18.02
CA MET A 268 -4.51 -11.15 -19.00
C MET A 268 -3.72 -12.28 -19.69
N GLY A 269 -2.46 -12.48 -19.29
CA GLY A 269 -1.59 -13.53 -19.87
C GLY A 269 -0.95 -13.15 -21.20
N MET A 270 -1.00 -11.89 -21.60
CA MET A 270 -0.35 -11.42 -22.83
C MET A 270 1.16 -11.16 -22.64
N PHE A 271 1.93 -11.50 -23.62
CA PHE A 271 3.39 -11.37 -23.63
C PHE A 271 3.82 -9.92 -23.84
N VAL A 272 4.60 -9.36 -22.92
CA VAL A 272 5.21 -8.03 -23.06
C VAL A 272 6.72 -8.14 -22.90
N LYS A 273 7.46 -7.69 -23.90
CA LYS A 273 8.93 -7.68 -23.85
C LYS A 273 9.44 -6.33 -23.34
N VAL A 274 10.28 -6.34 -22.33
CA VAL A 274 10.89 -5.12 -21.76
C VAL A 274 12.34 -5.01 -22.21
N ASP A 275 12.76 -3.83 -22.67
CA ASP A 275 14.15 -3.50 -22.86
C ASP A 275 14.80 -3.12 -21.51
N PRO A 276 15.69 -3.95 -20.96
CA PRO A 276 16.31 -3.69 -19.66
C PRO A 276 17.23 -2.46 -19.65
N VAL A 277 17.68 -2.00 -20.81
CA VAL A 277 18.58 -0.84 -20.94
C VAL A 277 17.79 0.47 -20.93
N ALA A 278 16.59 0.47 -21.51
CA ALA A 278 15.77 1.69 -21.64
C ALA A 278 14.78 1.88 -20.48
N SER A 279 14.59 0.88 -19.63
CA SER A 279 13.53 0.87 -18.59
C SER A 279 12.13 1.17 -19.15
N ARG A 280 11.88 0.79 -20.39
CA ARG A 280 10.62 1.03 -21.13
C ARG A 280 10.04 -0.30 -21.58
N ALA A 281 8.72 -0.45 -21.42
CA ALA A 281 7.98 -1.52 -22.09
C ALA A 281 7.87 -1.17 -23.57
N ILE A 282 8.41 -1.99 -24.48
CA ILE A 282 8.60 -1.55 -25.85
C ILE A 282 7.84 -2.40 -26.86
N ARG A 283 7.34 -3.58 -26.54
CA ARG A 283 6.63 -4.36 -27.57
C ARG A 283 5.74 -5.43 -27.00
N ILE A 284 4.52 -5.50 -27.50
CA ILE A 284 3.66 -6.68 -27.45
C ILE A 284 3.93 -7.45 -28.75
N GLU A 285 4.41 -8.67 -28.66
CA GLU A 285 4.46 -9.58 -29.79
C GLU A 285 3.28 -10.57 -29.65
N GLY A 286 2.36 -10.52 -30.61
CA GLY A 286 1.30 -11.50 -30.70
C GLY A 286 1.88 -12.90 -30.83
N VAL A 287 1.33 -13.85 -30.09
CA VAL A 287 1.69 -15.26 -30.21
C VAL A 287 0.93 -15.80 -31.42
N ASP A 288 1.68 -16.33 -32.43
CA ASP A 288 1.13 -17.14 -33.54
C ASP A 288 0.55 -18.46 -33.00
#